data_31b544a177adff177db1dc360b660277
#
_entry.id   31b544a177adff177db1dc360b660277
#
_cell.length_a   1.000
_cell.length_b   1.000
_cell.length_c   1.000
_cell.angle_alpha   90.00
_cell.angle_beta   90.00
_cell.angle_gamma   90.00
#
_symmetry.space_group_name_H-M   'P 1'
#
loop_
_entity.id
_entity.type
_entity.pdbx_description
1 polymer ?
#
loop_
_entity_poly.entity_id
_entity_poly.type
_entity_poly.pdbx_seq_one_letter_code
_entity_poly.pdbx_strand_id
1 'polypeptide(L)'
;MRVLAAMSGGVDSAVAAARAADAGHDVTGIHLALSRNPASYRSGARGCCTIEDSNDARRAADVIGIPFYVWDLSERFHEDVVEDFMDEYAAGRTPNPCLRCNERIKFAAVLDRALGLGFDAVATGHYAQLRPGPDGLVEMHRAVDHGKDQSYVLGVLDQEQLRHSLFPLGGSTKDDVRREAAERGLLVADKPDSHDICFVADGDNAGWLREKLGDRAPNHGGPIVDESGEVLGEHTGTYGFTIGQRKGLRIGRPAADGRPRFVLDIEPVSGTVTVGPRERLAVHRLRGIRPRWCGTVPDRLAGTVQLRAHGDEHRAVVAVAGESVEIELLEPAYGIAPGQAAVVYDGTRVVGSATIEATTAATTAATTAATTEATAEATTE
;
A
#
# COMPACT_ATOMS: atom_id res chain seq x y z
N MET A 1 -16.43 -13.29 -21.93
CA MET A 1 -14.95 -13.26 -21.83
C MET A 1 -14.47 -14.51 -21.09
N ARG A 2 -13.25 -14.94 -21.36
CA ARG A 2 -12.54 -15.91 -20.51
C ARG A 2 -11.85 -15.16 -19.39
N VAL A 3 -12.21 -15.44 -18.15
CA VAL A 3 -11.74 -14.69 -16.98
C VAL A 3 -10.97 -15.60 -16.03
N LEU A 4 -9.78 -15.17 -15.62
CA LEU A 4 -8.99 -15.83 -14.61
C LEU A 4 -9.29 -15.19 -13.24
N ALA A 5 -9.91 -15.92 -12.31
CA ALA A 5 -10.23 -15.41 -10.98
C ALA A 5 -9.13 -15.76 -9.97
N ALA A 6 -8.44 -14.76 -9.42
CA ALA A 6 -7.42 -14.96 -8.40
C ALA A 6 -8.11 -15.15 -7.03
N MET A 7 -8.04 -16.40 -6.52
CA MET A 7 -8.72 -16.85 -5.30
C MET A 7 -7.72 -17.09 -4.17
N SER A 8 -7.72 -16.20 -3.20
CA SER A 8 -6.80 -16.27 -2.04
C SER A 8 -7.26 -17.23 -0.93
N GLY A 9 -8.46 -17.78 -1.03
CA GLY A 9 -9.09 -18.56 0.04
C GLY A 9 -9.82 -17.68 1.08
N GLY A 10 -10.00 -16.40 0.81
CA GLY A 10 -10.82 -15.47 1.59
C GLY A 10 -12.19 -15.23 0.94
N VAL A 11 -13.12 -14.66 1.73
CA VAL A 11 -14.51 -14.39 1.31
C VAL A 11 -14.58 -13.48 0.08
N ASP A 12 -13.76 -12.43 0.03
CA ASP A 12 -13.78 -11.43 -1.04
C ASP A 12 -13.46 -12.05 -2.40
N SER A 13 -12.37 -12.82 -2.47
CA SER A 13 -11.95 -13.46 -3.71
C SER A 13 -12.93 -14.53 -4.19
N ALA A 14 -13.60 -15.23 -3.26
CA ALA A 14 -14.61 -16.24 -3.58
C ALA A 14 -15.88 -15.58 -4.17
N VAL A 15 -16.38 -14.49 -3.55
CA VAL A 15 -17.55 -13.75 -4.07
C VAL A 15 -17.22 -13.05 -5.39
N ALA A 16 -16.01 -12.51 -5.54
CA ALA A 16 -15.59 -11.90 -6.81
C ALA A 16 -15.60 -12.93 -7.95
N ALA A 17 -15.11 -14.15 -7.72
CA ALA A 17 -15.16 -15.25 -8.70
C ALA A 17 -16.59 -15.65 -9.03
N ALA A 18 -17.48 -15.76 -8.02
CA ALA A 18 -18.88 -16.10 -8.21
C ALA A 18 -19.61 -15.02 -9.04
N ARG A 19 -19.41 -13.74 -8.74
CA ARG A 19 -20.00 -12.64 -9.51
C ARG A 19 -19.52 -12.59 -10.96
N ALA A 20 -18.26 -12.91 -11.21
CA ALA A 20 -17.75 -13.02 -12.57
C ALA A 20 -18.41 -14.17 -13.33
N ALA A 21 -18.67 -15.32 -12.69
CA ALA A 21 -19.40 -16.44 -13.29
C ALA A 21 -20.87 -16.08 -13.56
N ASP A 22 -21.55 -15.43 -12.60
CA ASP A 22 -22.95 -14.97 -12.75
C ASP A 22 -23.12 -13.93 -13.87
N ALA A 23 -22.07 -13.13 -14.13
CA ALA A 23 -22.04 -12.19 -15.25
C ALA A 23 -21.90 -12.89 -16.62
N GLY A 24 -21.87 -14.22 -16.66
CA GLY A 24 -21.80 -15.02 -17.88
C GLY A 24 -20.39 -15.13 -18.46
N HIS A 25 -19.35 -14.92 -17.66
CA HIS A 25 -17.98 -15.13 -18.07
C HIS A 25 -17.60 -16.63 -17.94
N ASP A 26 -16.72 -17.10 -18.82
CA ASP A 26 -16.04 -18.38 -18.69
C ASP A 26 -14.89 -18.23 -17.67
N VAL A 27 -15.17 -18.61 -16.41
CA VAL A 27 -14.28 -18.33 -15.28
C VAL A 27 -13.46 -19.56 -14.92
N THR A 28 -12.16 -19.36 -14.74
CA THR A 28 -11.24 -20.33 -14.14
C THR A 28 -10.63 -19.74 -12.89
N GLY A 29 -10.75 -20.42 -11.74
CA GLY A 29 -10.14 -20.03 -10.48
C GLY A 29 -8.66 -20.43 -10.41
N ILE A 30 -7.85 -19.54 -9.86
CA ILE A 30 -6.46 -19.87 -9.51
C ILE A 30 -6.14 -19.44 -8.07
N HIS A 31 -5.35 -20.26 -7.40
CA HIS A 31 -4.66 -19.88 -6.17
C HIS A 31 -3.19 -19.63 -6.45
N LEU A 32 -2.66 -18.52 -5.92
CA LEU A 32 -1.25 -18.16 -6.07
C LEU A 32 -0.47 -18.70 -4.87
N ALA A 33 0.37 -19.72 -5.08
CA ALA A 33 1.33 -20.15 -4.08
C ALA A 33 2.51 -19.16 -4.08
N LEU A 34 2.56 -18.27 -3.08
CA LEU A 34 3.55 -17.20 -2.96
C LEU A 34 4.67 -17.53 -1.95
N SER A 35 4.58 -18.65 -1.22
CA SER A 35 5.56 -19.04 -0.23
C SER A 35 6.40 -20.21 -0.70
N ARG A 36 7.73 -20.12 -0.52
CA ARG A 36 8.66 -21.23 -0.73
C ARG A 36 8.55 -22.32 0.36
N ASN A 37 8.02 -21.96 1.53
CA ASN A 37 7.83 -22.91 2.64
C ASN A 37 6.44 -22.71 3.27
N PRO A 38 5.39 -23.32 2.70
CA PRO A 38 4.02 -23.19 3.18
C PRO A 38 3.83 -23.66 4.63
N ALA A 39 4.69 -24.56 5.13
CA ALA A 39 4.63 -25.07 6.49
C ALA A 39 5.15 -24.07 7.55
N SER A 40 5.93 -23.08 7.17
CA SER A 40 6.42 -22.04 8.05
C SER A 40 5.42 -20.88 8.27
N TYR A 41 4.37 -20.80 7.47
CA TYR A 41 3.28 -19.87 7.61
C TYR A 41 2.19 -20.52 8.44
N ARG A 42 1.99 -20.03 9.64
CA ARG A 42 1.12 -20.61 10.67
C ARG A 42 -0.30 -20.91 10.18
N SER A 43 -0.85 -22.01 10.70
CA SER A 43 -2.28 -22.24 10.83
C SER A 43 -2.91 -21.08 11.62
N GLY A 44 -3.61 -20.17 10.92
CA GLY A 44 -4.30 -19.04 11.51
C GLY A 44 -4.58 -17.94 10.48
N ALA A 45 -5.63 -17.18 10.68
CA ALA A 45 -6.30 -16.27 9.76
C ALA A 45 -5.46 -15.07 9.24
N ARG A 46 -4.13 -15.13 9.16
CA ARG A 46 -3.28 -13.96 8.89
C ARG A 46 -2.38 -14.02 7.66
N GLY A 47 -2.41 -15.08 6.87
CA GLY A 47 -1.62 -15.17 5.63
C GLY A 47 -2.47 -15.58 4.44
N CYS A 48 -2.14 -15.16 3.23
CA CYS A 48 -2.90 -15.53 2.02
C CYS A 48 -2.27 -16.69 1.22
N CYS A 49 -1.45 -17.53 1.83
CA CYS A 49 -0.63 -18.52 1.12
C CYS A 49 -0.46 -19.85 1.86
N THR A 50 -1.38 -20.20 2.75
CA THR A 50 -1.35 -21.48 3.43
C THR A 50 -1.97 -22.60 2.56
N ILE A 51 -1.67 -23.86 2.86
CA ILE A 51 -2.35 -25.02 2.24
C ILE A 51 -3.87 -24.95 2.54
N GLU A 52 -4.24 -24.46 3.73
CA GLU A 52 -5.64 -24.27 4.13
C GLU A 52 -6.33 -23.24 3.25
N ASP A 53 -5.69 -22.10 2.97
CA ASP A 53 -6.22 -21.08 2.05
C ASP A 53 -6.43 -21.63 0.64
N SER A 54 -5.48 -22.44 0.14
CA SER A 54 -5.62 -23.11 -1.15
C SER A 54 -6.79 -24.09 -1.17
N ASN A 55 -7.00 -24.85 -0.08
CA ASN A 55 -8.13 -25.76 0.06
C ASN A 55 -9.47 -25.00 0.17
N ASP A 56 -9.50 -23.87 0.89
CA ASP A 56 -10.69 -23.02 0.97
C ASP A 56 -11.05 -22.42 -0.39
N ALA A 57 -10.05 -21.97 -1.15
CA ALA A 57 -10.23 -21.47 -2.51
C ALA A 57 -10.78 -22.58 -3.44
N ARG A 58 -10.25 -23.81 -3.33
CA ARG A 58 -10.74 -24.98 -4.10
C ARG A 58 -12.21 -25.28 -3.77
N ARG A 59 -12.55 -25.35 -2.46
CA ARG A 59 -13.94 -25.60 -2.04
C ARG A 59 -14.89 -24.51 -2.53
N ALA A 60 -14.46 -23.24 -2.50
CA ALA A 60 -15.25 -22.15 -3.05
C ALA A 60 -15.44 -22.31 -4.57
N ALA A 61 -14.40 -22.68 -5.30
CA ALA A 61 -14.48 -22.93 -6.74
C ALA A 61 -15.43 -24.11 -7.06
N ASP A 62 -15.39 -25.18 -6.26
CA ASP A 62 -16.31 -26.33 -6.39
C ASP A 62 -17.79 -25.91 -6.18
N VAL A 63 -18.07 -25.05 -5.18
CA VAL A 63 -19.40 -24.50 -4.92
C VAL A 63 -19.88 -23.61 -6.06
N ILE A 64 -18.98 -22.78 -6.62
CA ILE A 64 -19.29 -21.92 -7.78
C ILE A 64 -19.43 -22.73 -9.07
N GLY A 65 -18.83 -23.91 -9.14
CA GLY A 65 -18.84 -24.77 -10.33
C GLY A 65 -17.81 -24.38 -11.39
N ILE A 66 -16.67 -23.81 -11.00
CA ILE A 66 -15.60 -23.37 -11.91
C ILE A 66 -14.35 -24.26 -11.79
N PRO A 67 -13.58 -24.47 -12.88
CA PRO A 67 -12.27 -25.11 -12.83
C PRO A 67 -11.32 -24.36 -11.90
N PHE A 68 -10.42 -25.08 -11.21
CA PHE A 68 -9.49 -24.49 -10.25
C PHE A 68 -8.08 -25.06 -10.37
N TYR A 69 -7.07 -24.19 -10.34
CA TYR A 69 -5.66 -24.55 -10.41
C TYR A 69 -4.86 -23.80 -9.34
N VAL A 70 -3.66 -24.31 -9.06
CA VAL A 70 -2.67 -23.63 -8.22
C VAL A 70 -1.49 -23.23 -9.10
N TRP A 71 -1.11 -21.96 -9.04
CA TRP A 71 0.07 -21.45 -9.72
C TRP A 71 1.17 -21.13 -8.72
N ASP A 72 2.32 -21.76 -8.91
CA ASP A 72 3.51 -21.44 -8.12
C ASP A 72 4.17 -20.17 -8.68
N LEU A 73 4.20 -19.13 -7.85
CA LEU A 73 4.88 -17.86 -8.08
C LEU A 73 5.79 -17.51 -6.90
N SER A 74 6.15 -18.50 -6.08
CA SER A 74 6.89 -18.30 -4.84
C SER A 74 8.28 -17.70 -5.07
N GLU A 75 8.98 -18.12 -6.12
CA GLU A 75 10.29 -17.58 -6.47
C GLU A 75 10.20 -16.11 -6.89
N ARG A 76 9.32 -15.83 -7.85
CA ARG A 76 9.11 -14.47 -8.34
C ARG A 76 8.60 -13.51 -7.25
N PHE A 77 7.71 -13.99 -6.37
CA PHE A 77 7.24 -13.21 -5.23
C PHE A 77 8.38 -12.89 -4.26
N HIS A 78 9.26 -13.85 -4.02
CA HIS A 78 10.43 -13.62 -3.17
C HIS A 78 11.35 -12.55 -3.77
N GLU A 79 11.68 -12.65 -5.05
CA GLU A 79 12.57 -11.71 -5.75
C GLU A 79 11.97 -10.30 -5.89
N ASP A 80 10.70 -10.22 -6.33
CA ASP A 80 10.07 -8.95 -6.70
C ASP A 80 9.44 -8.20 -5.51
N VAL A 81 9.11 -8.91 -4.41
CA VAL A 81 8.37 -8.32 -3.28
C VAL A 81 9.12 -8.43 -1.97
N VAL A 82 9.64 -9.64 -1.63
CA VAL A 82 10.29 -9.86 -0.34
C VAL A 82 11.67 -9.22 -0.30
N GLU A 83 12.48 -9.39 -1.36
CA GLU A 83 13.79 -8.75 -1.46
C GLU A 83 13.67 -7.22 -1.55
N ASP A 84 12.74 -6.68 -2.37
CA ASP A 84 12.46 -5.23 -2.44
C ASP A 84 12.10 -4.68 -1.04
N PHE A 85 11.29 -5.41 -0.27
CA PHE A 85 10.91 -5.03 1.09
C PHE A 85 12.12 -4.99 2.03
N MET A 86 13.00 -5.98 1.98
CA MET A 86 14.21 -6.03 2.80
C MET A 86 15.19 -4.93 2.42
N ASP A 87 15.41 -4.69 1.13
CA ASP A 87 16.35 -3.68 0.63
C ASP A 87 15.89 -2.26 0.98
N GLU A 88 14.58 -1.97 0.88
CA GLU A 88 14.03 -0.68 1.28
C GLU A 88 14.22 -0.43 2.79
N TYR A 89 13.97 -1.43 3.65
CA TYR A 89 14.24 -1.30 5.09
C TYR A 89 15.73 -1.20 5.42
N ALA A 90 16.58 -1.91 4.70
CA ALA A 90 18.02 -1.78 4.84
C ALA A 90 18.51 -0.37 4.48
N ALA A 91 17.81 0.30 3.56
CA ALA A 91 18.07 1.68 3.17
C ALA A 91 17.35 2.73 4.06
N GLY A 92 16.74 2.33 5.19
CA GLY A 92 16.05 3.24 6.11
C GLY A 92 14.70 3.73 5.62
N ARG A 93 14.14 3.14 4.56
CA ARG A 93 12.84 3.48 4.01
C ARG A 93 11.77 2.51 4.51
N THR A 94 10.51 2.91 4.42
CA THR A 94 9.37 2.09 4.87
C THR A 94 8.48 1.76 3.67
N PRO A 95 8.70 0.64 2.98
CA PRO A 95 7.93 0.25 1.80
C PRO A 95 6.53 -0.26 2.16
N ASN A 96 5.63 -0.29 1.16
CA ASN A 96 4.38 -1.02 1.23
C ASN A 96 4.43 -2.22 0.27
N PRO A 97 4.61 -3.45 0.77
CA PRO A 97 4.78 -4.63 -0.08
C PRO A 97 3.50 -5.00 -0.85
N CYS A 98 2.31 -4.56 -0.42
CA CYS A 98 1.06 -4.81 -1.13
C CYS A 98 1.01 -4.06 -2.47
N LEU A 99 1.57 -2.84 -2.56
CA LEU A 99 1.70 -2.15 -3.84
C LEU A 99 2.62 -2.94 -4.79
N ARG A 100 3.78 -3.41 -4.31
CA ARG A 100 4.70 -4.22 -5.11
C ARG A 100 4.09 -5.53 -5.56
N CYS A 101 3.34 -6.21 -4.68
CA CYS A 101 2.63 -7.43 -5.02
C CYS A 101 1.58 -7.18 -6.11
N ASN A 102 0.80 -6.11 -6.01
CA ASN A 102 -0.16 -5.76 -7.05
C ASN A 102 0.54 -5.40 -8.36
N GLU A 103 1.57 -4.51 -8.32
CA GLU A 103 2.32 -4.06 -9.48
C GLU A 103 2.99 -5.22 -10.24
N ARG A 104 3.75 -6.09 -9.52
CA ARG A 104 4.68 -7.03 -10.16
C ARG A 104 4.17 -8.46 -10.23
N ILE A 105 3.30 -8.86 -9.30
CA ILE A 105 2.80 -10.23 -9.23
C ILE A 105 1.39 -10.33 -9.81
N LYS A 106 0.39 -9.70 -9.19
CA LYS A 106 -1.02 -9.91 -9.56
C LYS A 106 -1.36 -9.32 -10.93
N PHE A 107 -0.90 -8.10 -11.23
CA PHE A 107 -1.24 -7.37 -12.44
C PHE A 107 -0.07 -7.23 -13.44
N ALA A 108 1.02 -7.97 -13.22
CA ALA A 108 2.04 -8.22 -14.23
C ALA A 108 2.17 -9.73 -14.45
N ALA A 109 2.87 -10.46 -13.60
CA ALA A 109 3.16 -11.88 -13.81
C ALA A 109 1.91 -12.76 -14.04
N VAL A 110 0.85 -12.54 -13.24
CA VAL A 110 -0.41 -13.30 -13.40
C VAL A 110 -1.15 -12.86 -14.64
N LEU A 111 -1.25 -11.56 -14.91
CA LEU A 111 -1.93 -11.05 -16.08
C LEU A 111 -1.22 -11.47 -17.37
N ASP A 112 0.10 -11.32 -17.48
CA ASP A 112 0.87 -11.73 -18.65
C ASP A 112 0.67 -13.22 -18.95
N ARG A 113 0.71 -14.06 -17.90
CA ARG A 113 0.48 -15.49 -18.03
C ARG A 113 -0.97 -15.81 -18.43
N ALA A 114 -1.94 -15.08 -17.88
CA ALA A 114 -3.34 -15.22 -18.22
C ALA A 114 -3.60 -14.90 -19.72
N LEU A 115 -3.11 -13.73 -20.18
CA LEU A 115 -3.21 -13.33 -21.57
C LEU A 115 -2.52 -14.33 -22.52
N GLY A 116 -1.33 -14.81 -22.15
CA GLY A 116 -0.61 -15.84 -22.89
C GLY A 116 -1.36 -17.18 -22.99
N LEU A 117 -2.25 -17.48 -22.05
CA LEU A 117 -3.13 -18.67 -22.04
C LEU A 117 -4.49 -18.40 -22.71
N GLY A 118 -4.70 -17.17 -23.25
CA GLY A 118 -5.90 -16.76 -23.95
C GLY A 118 -7.06 -16.40 -23.04
N PHE A 119 -6.80 -16.00 -21.79
CA PHE A 119 -7.77 -15.30 -20.97
C PHE A 119 -7.84 -13.83 -21.39
N ASP A 120 -9.00 -13.21 -21.22
CA ASP A 120 -9.24 -11.81 -21.59
C ASP A 120 -8.99 -10.86 -20.41
N ALA A 121 -9.19 -11.34 -19.17
CA ALA A 121 -9.05 -10.53 -17.95
C ALA A 121 -8.74 -11.37 -16.71
N VAL A 122 -8.24 -10.67 -15.67
CA VAL A 122 -8.05 -11.19 -14.32
C VAL A 122 -9.06 -10.54 -13.38
N ALA A 123 -9.86 -11.37 -12.69
CA ALA A 123 -10.77 -10.92 -11.64
C ALA A 123 -10.11 -11.10 -10.26
N THR A 124 -10.26 -10.11 -9.39
CA THR A 124 -9.75 -10.16 -8.02
C THR A 124 -10.78 -9.66 -7.02
N GLY A 125 -10.64 -10.03 -5.75
CA GLY A 125 -11.46 -9.57 -4.64
C GLY A 125 -11.13 -8.17 -4.13
N HIS A 126 -10.50 -7.31 -4.92
CA HIS A 126 -10.21 -5.95 -4.49
C HIS A 126 -11.46 -5.06 -4.51
N TYR A 127 -11.51 -4.18 -3.51
CA TYR A 127 -12.53 -3.13 -3.41
C TYR A 127 -12.04 -1.87 -4.12
N ALA A 128 -12.36 -1.74 -5.38
CA ALA A 128 -12.20 -0.56 -6.22
C ALA A 128 -13.23 -0.63 -7.36
N GLN A 129 -13.58 0.49 -7.97
CA GLN A 129 -14.52 0.52 -9.09
C GLN A 129 -13.77 0.80 -10.38
N LEU A 130 -14.07 0.05 -11.44
CA LEU A 130 -13.65 0.37 -12.80
C LEU A 130 -14.85 0.94 -13.55
N ARG A 131 -14.65 2.06 -14.22
CA ARG A 131 -15.69 2.77 -15.01
C ARG A 131 -15.15 3.12 -16.38
N PRO A 132 -16.01 3.12 -17.42
CA PRO A 132 -15.63 3.71 -18.68
C PRO A 132 -15.31 5.20 -18.50
N GLY A 133 -14.14 5.61 -18.91
CA GLY A 133 -13.71 6.99 -18.92
C GLY A 133 -13.80 7.61 -20.31
N PRO A 134 -13.47 8.91 -20.48
CA PRO A 134 -13.35 9.55 -21.77
C PRO A 134 -12.28 8.84 -22.63
N ASP A 135 -12.39 9.01 -23.94
CA ASP A 135 -11.41 8.51 -24.92
C ASP A 135 -11.16 6.99 -24.89
N GLY A 136 -12.12 6.21 -24.37
CA GLY A 136 -12.03 4.75 -24.28
C GLY A 136 -11.03 4.27 -23.22
N LEU A 137 -10.61 5.14 -22.30
CA LEU A 137 -9.82 4.77 -21.13
C LEU A 137 -10.71 4.08 -20.09
N VAL A 138 -10.08 3.31 -19.21
CA VAL A 138 -10.70 2.76 -18.01
C VAL A 138 -10.29 3.60 -16.82
N GLU A 139 -11.25 4.20 -16.13
CA GLU A 139 -11.01 4.93 -14.90
C GLU A 139 -11.16 4.02 -13.68
N MET A 140 -10.20 4.09 -12.79
CA MET A 140 -10.30 3.45 -11.47
C MET A 140 -10.75 4.46 -10.43
N HIS A 141 -11.76 4.08 -9.65
CA HIS A 141 -12.34 4.91 -8.59
C HIS A 141 -12.30 4.18 -7.25
N ARG A 142 -12.40 4.95 -6.18
CA ARG A 142 -12.57 4.42 -4.83
C ARG A 142 -13.77 3.48 -4.75
N ALA A 143 -13.70 2.50 -3.86
CA ALA A 143 -14.84 1.66 -3.54
C ALA A 143 -15.97 2.44 -2.86
N VAL A 144 -17.18 1.89 -2.92
CA VAL A 144 -18.34 2.41 -2.17
C VAL A 144 -18.13 2.25 -0.66
N ASP A 145 -17.54 1.15 -0.23
CA ASP A 145 -17.15 0.92 1.16
C ASP A 145 -15.80 1.59 1.43
N HIS A 146 -15.82 2.80 1.99
CA HIS A 146 -14.61 3.56 2.34
C HIS A 146 -13.71 2.83 3.35
N GLY A 147 -14.29 2.01 4.25
CA GLY A 147 -13.53 1.23 5.24
C GLY A 147 -12.77 0.06 4.62
N LYS A 148 -13.14 -0.32 3.39
CA LYS A 148 -12.53 -1.42 2.62
C LYS A 148 -11.89 -0.97 1.32
N ASP A 149 -11.92 0.33 1.02
CA ASP A 149 -11.32 0.85 -0.21
C ASP A 149 -9.85 0.44 -0.36
N GLN A 150 -9.55 -0.20 -1.47
CA GLN A 150 -8.21 -0.68 -1.81
C GLN A 150 -7.62 0.02 -3.04
N SER A 151 -8.24 1.11 -3.47
CA SER A 151 -7.74 1.91 -4.59
C SER A 151 -6.32 2.43 -4.36
N TYR A 152 -5.93 2.66 -3.10
CA TYR A 152 -4.56 3.02 -2.75
C TYR A 152 -3.53 1.98 -3.21
N VAL A 153 -3.73 0.70 -2.88
CA VAL A 153 -2.78 -0.36 -3.26
C VAL A 153 -2.86 -0.76 -4.72
N LEU A 154 -3.88 -0.27 -5.44
CA LEU A 154 -4.08 -0.45 -6.87
C LEU A 154 -3.61 0.76 -7.69
N GLY A 155 -3.26 1.89 -7.07
CA GLY A 155 -2.82 3.12 -7.73
C GLY A 155 -1.51 2.99 -8.53
N VAL A 156 -0.93 1.80 -8.58
CA VAL A 156 0.26 1.42 -9.35
C VAL A 156 -0.07 0.81 -10.71
N LEU A 157 -1.37 0.61 -11.02
CA LEU A 157 -1.80 -0.03 -12.26
C LEU A 157 -1.85 0.98 -13.40
N ASP A 158 -1.39 0.55 -14.58
CA ASP A 158 -1.50 1.31 -15.82
C ASP A 158 -2.78 0.95 -16.61
N GLN A 159 -3.00 1.62 -17.74
CA GLN A 159 -4.19 1.41 -18.57
C GLN A 159 -4.28 0.02 -19.17
N GLU A 160 -3.16 -0.60 -19.51
CA GLU A 160 -3.16 -1.96 -20.05
C GLU A 160 -3.63 -2.94 -18.98
N GLN A 161 -3.11 -2.80 -17.77
CA GLN A 161 -3.52 -3.61 -16.64
C GLN A 161 -4.98 -3.37 -16.25
N LEU A 162 -5.44 -2.12 -16.23
CA LEU A 162 -6.84 -1.79 -15.90
C LEU A 162 -7.84 -2.35 -16.91
N ARG A 163 -7.54 -2.31 -18.21
CA ARG A 163 -8.40 -2.86 -19.27
C ARG A 163 -8.62 -4.36 -19.13
N HIS A 164 -7.65 -5.08 -18.60
CA HIS A 164 -7.69 -6.52 -18.38
C HIS A 164 -7.98 -6.91 -16.93
N SER A 165 -8.53 -5.99 -16.13
CA SER A 165 -8.87 -6.23 -14.72
C SER A 165 -10.38 -6.19 -14.49
N LEU A 166 -10.84 -7.00 -13.52
CA LEU A 166 -12.21 -6.95 -13.01
C LEU A 166 -12.16 -6.87 -11.47
N PHE A 167 -12.88 -5.88 -10.93
CA PHE A 167 -13.06 -5.69 -9.48
C PHE A 167 -14.55 -5.77 -9.11
N PRO A 168 -15.12 -6.99 -9.04
CA PRO A 168 -16.57 -7.18 -8.90
C PRO A 168 -17.14 -6.66 -7.57
N LEU A 169 -16.28 -6.34 -6.59
CA LEU A 169 -16.71 -5.94 -5.24
C LEU A 169 -16.78 -4.42 -5.02
N GLY A 170 -16.23 -3.62 -5.92
CA GLY A 170 -16.07 -2.17 -5.73
C GLY A 170 -17.36 -1.40 -5.47
N GLY A 171 -18.51 -1.92 -5.92
CA GLY A 171 -19.85 -1.34 -5.71
C GLY A 171 -20.59 -1.88 -4.48
N SER A 172 -19.97 -2.66 -3.58
CA SER A 172 -20.61 -3.33 -2.46
C SER A 172 -19.92 -3.01 -1.14
N THR A 173 -20.68 -3.10 -0.04
CA THR A 173 -20.11 -3.07 1.30
C THR A 173 -19.57 -4.45 1.69
N LYS A 174 -18.67 -4.50 2.67
CA LYS A 174 -18.15 -5.77 3.21
C LYS A 174 -19.26 -6.65 3.78
N ASP A 175 -20.24 -6.05 4.43
CA ASP A 175 -21.36 -6.76 5.02
C ASP A 175 -22.23 -7.40 3.93
N ASP A 176 -22.45 -6.73 2.81
CA ASP A 176 -23.14 -7.28 1.64
C ASP A 176 -22.39 -8.49 1.08
N VAL A 177 -21.08 -8.39 0.95
CA VAL A 177 -20.23 -9.46 0.44
C VAL A 177 -20.26 -10.69 1.36
N ARG A 178 -20.21 -10.51 2.67
CA ARG A 178 -20.35 -11.61 3.65
C ARG A 178 -21.71 -12.27 3.62
N ARG A 179 -22.77 -11.47 3.53
CA ARG A 179 -24.14 -11.98 3.41
C ARG A 179 -24.30 -12.82 2.13
N GLU A 180 -23.86 -12.29 1.01
CA GLU A 180 -23.88 -13.02 -0.28
C GLU A 180 -23.08 -14.32 -0.21
N ALA A 181 -21.90 -14.31 0.42
CA ALA A 181 -21.10 -15.52 0.60
C ALA A 181 -21.88 -16.59 1.39
N ALA A 182 -22.56 -16.19 2.46
CA ALA A 182 -23.39 -17.11 3.27
C ALA A 182 -24.59 -17.66 2.45
N GLU A 183 -25.29 -16.79 1.73
CA GLU A 183 -26.41 -17.18 0.85
C GLU A 183 -26.00 -18.16 -0.25
N ARG A 184 -24.77 -18.04 -0.76
CA ARG A 184 -24.17 -18.96 -1.75
C ARG A 184 -23.65 -20.27 -1.14
N GLY A 185 -23.64 -20.41 0.19
CA GLY A 185 -23.09 -21.57 0.89
C GLY A 185 -21.54 -21.63 0.83
N LEU A 186 -20.87 -20.49 0.65
CA LEU A 186 -19.41 -20.41 0.69
C LEU A 186 -18.93 -20.51 2.14
N LEU A 187 -18.18 -21.56 2.48
CA LEU A 187 -17.69 -21.84 3.83
C LEU A 187 -16.76 -20.76 4.40
N VAL A 188 -16.28 -19.86 3.55
CA VAL A 188 -15.38 -18.74 3.90
C VAL A 188 -16.13 -17.48 4.34
N ALA A 189 -17.47 -17.50 4.42
CA ALA A 189 -18.29 -16.32 4.77
C ALA A 189 -17.90 -15.65 6.09
N ASP A 190 -17.60 -16.46 7.12
CA ASP A 190 -17.21 -16.01 8.45
C ASP A 190 -15.69 -15.90 8.66
N LYS A 191 -14.90 -16.19 7.62
CA LYS A 191 -13.44 -16.15 7.70
C LYS A 191 -12.98 -14.70 8.01
N PRO A 192 -12.11 -14.49 9.01
CA PRO A 192 -11.54 -13.18 9.30
C PRO A 192 -10.81 -12.59 8.09
N ASP A 193 -10.81 -11.27 7.98
CA ASP A 193 -10.05 -10.58 6.96
C ASP A 193 -8.55 -10.78 7.19
N SER A 194 -7.78 -10.87 6.09
CA SER A 194 -6.33 -10.84 6.17
C SER A 194 -5.89 -9.45 6.64
N HIS A 195 -5.11 -9.42 7.70
CA HIS A 195 -4.49 -8.21 8.24
C HIS A 195 -2.97 -8.36 8.15
N ASP A 196 -2.28 -7.25 8.07
CA ASP A 196 -0.83 -7.18 8.05
C ASP A 196 -0.16 -7.71 6.77
N ILE A 197 1.16 -7.72 6.77
CA ILE A 197 2.00 -8.19 5.66
C ILE A 197 1.90 -9.71 5.57
N CYS A 198 1.44 -10.22 4.45
CA CYS A 198 1.09 -11.64 4.28
C CYS A 198 2.23 -12.64 4.52
N PHE A 199 3.49 -12.22 4.38
CA PHE A 199 4.67 -13.07 4.61
C PHE A 199 5.32 -12.85 5.99
N VAL A 200 4.78 -11.97 6.84
CA VAL A 200 5.19 -11.77 8.23
C VAL A 200 4.11 -12.35 9.15
N ALA A 201 4.30 -13.61 9.54
CA ALA A 201 3.23 -14.42 10.12
C ALA A 201 2.70 -13.94 11.49
N ASP A 202 3.52 -13.28 12.30
CA ASP A 202 3.21 -12.85 13.66
C ASP A 202 3.01 -11.34 13.80
N GLY A 203 3.18 -10.59 12.69
CA GLY A 203 3.11 -9.14 12.68
C GLY A 203 4.36 -8.47 13.30
N ASP A 204 5.38 -9.23 13.71
CA ASP A 204 6.67 -8.69 14.16
C ASP A 204 7.61 -8.44 12.98
N ASN A 205 7.35 -7.34 12.26
CA ASN A 205 8.19 -6.92 11.13
C ASN A 205 9.67 -6.76 11.51
N ALA A 206 9.93 -6.22 12.70
CA ALA A 206 11.31 -5.98 13.15
C ALA A 206 12.05 -7.29 13.45
N GLY A 207 11.39 -8.24 14.11
CA GLY A 207 11.93 -9.56 14.36
C GLY A 207 12.16 -10.35 13.08
N TRP A 208 11.19 -10.31 12.16
CA TRP A 208 11.29 -10.95 10.85
C TRP A 208 12.43 -10.35 10.02
N LEU A 209 12.54 -9.01 9.93
CA LEU A 209 13.64 -8.36 9.22
C LEU A 209 15.01 -8.68 9.82
N ARG A 210 15.13 -8.73 11.14
CA ARG A 210 16.37 -9.13 11.82
C ARG A 210 16.80 -10.53 11.42
N GLU A 211 15.86 -11.49 11.38
CA GLU A 211 16.14 -12.87 10.97
C GLU A 211 16.54 -12.96 9.50
N LYS A 212 15.82 -12.27 8.62
CA LYS A 212 16.03 -12.40 7.17
C LYS A 212 17.21 -11.59 6.63
N LEU A 213 17.45 -10.41 7.18
CA LEU A 213 18.62 -9.61 6.80
C LEU A 213 19.92 -10.25 7.31
N GLY A 214 19.93 -10.78 8.54
CA GLY A 214 21.15 -11.38 9.10
C GLY A 214 22.37 -10.47 8.92
N ASP A 215 23.42 -10.97 8.28
CA ASP A 215 24.65 -10.22 7.98
C ASP A 215 24.46 -9.13 6.90
N ARG A 216 23.35 -9.12 6.16
CA ARG A 216 23.00 -8.05 5.19
C ARG A 216 22.44 -6.79 5.87
N ALA A 217 22.14 -6.86 7.18
CA ALA A 217 21.65 -5.69 7.90
C ALA A 217 22.70 -4.56 7.86
N PRO A 218 22.32 -3.31 7.55
CA PRO A 218 23.25 -2.19 7.42
C PRO A 218 23.96 -1.86 8.76
N ASN A 219 23.34 -2.27 9.86
CA ASN A 219 23.86 -2.14 11.23
C ASN A 219 23.24 -3.20 12.13
N HIS A 220 23.92 -3.50 13.23
CA HIS A 220 23.46 -4.43 14.26
C HIS A 220 23.07 -3.71 15.57
N GLY A 221 22.82 -2.41 15.49
CA GLY A 221 22.43 -1.56 16.58
C GLY A 221 23.03 -0.18 16.51
N GLY A 222 22.59 0.70 17.40
CA GLY A 222 23.08 2.06 17.45
C GLY A 222 22.32 2.91 18.46
N PRO A 223 22.68 4.20 18.56
CA PRO A 223 22.08 5.11 19.52
C PRO A 223 20.71 5.62 19.05
N ILE A 224 19.83 5.82 20.01
CA ILE A 224 18.66 6.67 19.86
C ILE A 224 19.01 8.01 20.47
N VAL A 225 19.00 9.06 19.67
CA VAL A 225 19.40 10.41 20.07
C VAL A 225 18.23 11.40 19.96
N ASP A 226 18.31 12.50 20.70
CA ASP A 226 17.46 13.65 20.46
C ASP A 226 18.07 14.58 19.39
N GLU A 227 17.38 15.68 19.07
CA GLU A 227 17.82 16.68 18.08
C GLU A 227 19.14 17.40 18.47
N SER A 228 19.55 17.35 19.74
CA SER A 228 20.85 17.88 20.19
C SER A 228 21.99 16.88 20.06
N GLY A 229 21.69 15.62 19.73
CA GLY A 229 22.63 14.51 19.71
C GLY A 229 22.80 13.83 21.07
N GLU A 230 22.00 14.18 22.09
CA GLU A 230 22.03 13.50 23.38
C GLU A 230 21.51 12.07 23.24
N VAL A 231 22.30 11.09 23.72
CA VAL A 231 21.90 9.67 23.67
C VAL A 231 20.82 9.40 24.72
N LEU A 232 19.68 8.92 24.25
CA LEU A 232 18.51 8.61 25.07
C LEU A 232 18.31 7.10 25.29
N GLY A 233 18.90 6.27 24.45
CA GLY A 233 18.79 4.83 24.47
C GLY A 233 19.59 4.18 23.35
N GLU A 234 19.42 2.87 23.23
CA GLU A 234 20.05 2.05 22.19
C GLU A 234 19.02 1.12 21.55
N HIS A 235 19.30 0.69 20.33
CA HIS A 235 18.48 -0.27 19.59
C HIS A 235 19.34 -1.35 18.93
N THR A 236 18.68 -2.39 18.39
CA THR A 236 19.33 -3.57 17.80
C THR A 236 19.31 -3.58 16.26
N GLY A 237 18.92 -2.48 15.64
CA GLY A 237 18.86 -2.31 14.17
C GLY A 237 17.88 -1.24 13.77
N THR A 238 18.26 -0.38 12.81
CA THR A 238 17.43 0.73 12.29
C THR A 238 16.19 0.24 11.55
N TYR A 239 16.21 -0.95 10.98
CA TYR A 239 15.08 -1.60 10.30
C TYR A 239 13.87 -1.86 11.21
N GLY A 240 14.01 -1.72 12.53
CA GLY A 240 12.90 -1.79 13.50
C GLY A 240 12.15 -0.46 13.68
N PHE A 241 12.52 0.59 12.95
CA PHE A 241 11.96 1.93 13.10
C PHE A 241 11.32 2.43 11.80
N THR A 242 10.35 3.34 11.99
CA THR A 242 9.66 4.04 10.90
C THR A 242 9.47 5.50 11.30
N ILE A 243 9.62 6.42 10.37
CA ILE A 243 9.38 7.85 10.59
C ILE A 243 7.96 8.06 11.14
N GLY A 244 7.84 8.83 12.24
CA GLY A 244 6.59 9.05 12.94
C GLY A 244 6.22 7.97 13.97
N GLN A 245 7.02 6.92 14.14
CA GLN A 245 6.81 5.90 15.18
C GLN A 245 6.91 6.52 16.57
N ARG A 246 5.92 6.22 17.43
CA ARG A 246 5.86 6.68 18.84
C ARG A 246 6.10 5.56 19.84
N LYS A 247 5.57 4.36 19.54
CA LYS A 247 5.63 3.22 20.46
C LYS A 247 6.86 2.36 20.18
N GLY A 248 7.34 1.64 21.21
CA GLY A 248 8.44 0.68 21.05
C GLY A 248 9.84 1.30 21.00
N LEU A 249 10.00 2.60 21.26
CA LEU A 249 11.31 3.28 21.25
C LEU A 249 12.24 2.81 22.38
N ARG A 250 11.70 2.20 23.44
CA ARG A 250 12.48 1.69 24.60
C ARG A 250 13.40 2.74 25.24
N ILE A 251 13.01 4.00 25.20
CA ILE A 251 13.73 5.10 25.86
C ILE A 251 13.37 5.07 27.35
N GLY A 252 14.40 4.89 28.21
CA GLY A 252 14.22 4.70 29.66
C GLY A 252 13.81 5.95 30.44
N ARG A 253 13.85 7.14 29.82
CA ARG A 253 13.53 8.41 30.48
C ARG A 253 12.51 9.23 29.67
N PRO A 254 11.53 9.87 30.37
CA PRO A 254 10.59 10.76 29.71
C PRO A 254 11.30 12.02 29.15
N ALA A 255 10.67 12.69 28.21
CA ALA A 255 11.11 14.01 27.76
C ALA A 255 10.97 15.04 28.89
N ALA A 256 11.84 16.04 28.91
CA ALA A 256 11.82 17.09 29.94
C ALA A 256 10.49 17.86 30.00
N ASP A 257 9.81 17.99 28.85
CA ASP A 257 8.50 18.64 28.72
C ASP A 257 7.32 17.66 28.93
N GLY A 258 7.59 16.38 29.23
CA GLY A 258 6.58 15.33 29.42
C GLY A 258 5.84 14.90 28.15
N ARG A 259 6.19 15.44 26.97
CA ARG A 259 5.54 15.10 25.71
C ARG A 259 6.07 13.81 25.10
N PRO A 260 5.25 13.11 24.28
CA PRO A 260 5.72 11.94 23.54
C PRO A 260 6.82 12.31 22.54
N ARG A 261 7.80 11.41 22.39
CA ARG A 261 8.80 11.46 21.32
C ARG A 261 8.36 10.60 20.15
N PHE A 262 8.79 11.02 18.95
CA PHE A 262 8.52 10.35 17.68
C PHE A 262 9.84 10.18 16.93
N VAL A 263 9.97 9.14 16.13
CA VAL A 263 11.10 8.98 15.21
C VAL A 263 11.03 10.08 14.17
N LEU A 264 12.06 10.92 14.11
CA LEU A 264 12.19 12.04 13.18
C LEU A 264 13.06 11.68 11.99
N ASP A 265 14.12 10.89 12.23
CA ASP A 265 15.10 10.52 11.22
C ASP A 265 15.72 9.16 11.52
N ILE A 266 16.12 8.45 10.46
CA ILE A 266 16.75 7.14 10.50
C ILE A 266 17.97 7.19 9.60
N GLU A 267 19.17 7.05 10.16
CA GLU A 267 20.42 6.97 9.41
C GLU A 267 20.95 5.52 9.41
N PRO A 268 20.73 4.77 8.32
CA PRO A 268 21.05 3.33 8.31
C PRO A 268 22.54 3.03 8.43
N VAL A 269 23.40 3.88 7.91
CA VAL A 269 24.86 3.61 7.86
C VAL A 269 25.48 3.80 9.25
N SER A 270 25.18 4.92 9.91
CA SER A 270 25.67 5.17 11.29
C SER A 270 24.90 4.37 12.35
N GLY A 271 23.73 3.85 11.99
CA GLY A 271 22.83 3.21 12.94
C GLY A 271 22.13 4.19 13.88
N THR A 272 22.05 5.48 13.54
CA THR A 272 21.47 6.49 14.41
C THR A 272 19.97 6.65 14.15
N VAL A 273 19.17 6.65 15.22
CA VAL A 273 17.73 6.99 15.18
C VAL A 273 17.53 8.28 15.96
N THR A 274 17.09 9.34 15.27
CA THR A 274 16.79 10.63 15.90
C THR A 274 15.32 10.70 16.29
N VAL A 275 15.05 11.13 17.52
CA VAL A 275 13.69 11.30 18.05
C VAL A 275 13.45 12.71 18.55
N GLY A 276 12.19 13.17 18.46
CA GLY A 276 11.82 14.50 18.92
C GLY A 276 10.30 14.71 18.97
N PRO A 277 9.85 15.96 19.10
CA PRO A 277 8.44 16.31 19.22
C PRO A 277 7.70 16.14 17.89
N ARG A 278 6.35 15.95 17.97
CA ARG A 278 5.48 15.70 16.81
C ARG A 278 5.55 16.82 15.76
N GLU A 279 5.70 18.03 16.21
CA GLU A 279 5.71 19.25 15.36
C GLU A 279 6.82 19.19 14.30
N ARG A 280 7.92 18.49 14.61
CA ARG A 280 9.05 18.30 13.68
C ARG A 280 8.74 17.34 12.54
N LEU A 281 7.65 16.58 12.63
CA LEU A 281 7.17 15.67 11.60
C LEU A 281 6.29 16.34 10.54
N ALA A 282 6.01 17.64 10.66
CA ALA A 282 5.18 18.38 9.72
C ALA A 282 5.84 18.46 8.35
N VAL A 283 5.17 17.95 7.32
CA VAL A 283 5.62 17.91 5.93
C VAL A 283 4.64 18.72 5.07
N HIS A 284 5.14 19.62 4.24
CA HIS A 284 4.35 20.41 3.29
C HIS A 284 4.67 20.09 1.84
N ARG A 285 5.84 19.54 1.55
CA ARG A 285 6.25 19.17 0.20
C ARG A 285 6.84 17.77 0.21
N LEU A 286 6.51 17.02 -0.86
CA LEU A 286 7.02 15.69 -1.09
C LEU A 286 7.53 15.62 -2.53
N ARG A 287 8.63 14.90 -2.71
CA ARG A 287 9.09 14.47 -4.00
C ARG A 287 8.81 12.99 -4.18
N GLY A 288 8.10 12.66 -5.25
CA GLY A 288 7.82 11.29 -5.67
C GLY A 288 8.67 10.89 -6.86
N ILE A 289 9.11 9.64 -6.88
CA ILE A 289 9.84 9.00 -7.97
C ILE A 289 9.09 7.79 -8.50
N ARG A 290 9.50 7.29 -9.66
CA ARG A 290 8.88 6.12 -10.29
C ARG A 290 7.35 6.28 -10.44
N PRO A 291 6.87 7.37 -11.03
CA PRO A 291 5.42 7.58 -11.15
C PRO A 291 4.77 6.50 -12.00
N ARG A 292 3.55 6.12 -11.62
CA ARG A 292 2.66 5.23 -12.36
C ARG A 292 1.32 5.93 -12.57
N TRP A 293 0.80 5.89 -13.77
CA TRP A 293 -0.40 6.63 -14.13
C TRP A 293 -1.51 5.69 -14.58
N CYS A 294 -2.67 5.84 -13.94
CA CYS A 294 -3.87 5.05 -14.25
C CYS A 294 -4.59 5.54 -15.52
N GLY A 295 -4.11 6.60 -16.16
CA GLY A 295 -4.72 7.19 -17.36
C GLY A 295 -3.91 8.35 -17.89
N THR A 296 -4.59 9.36 -18.46
CA THR A 296 -3.93 10.57 -18.95
C THR A 296 -3.19 11.29 -17.83
N VAL A 297 -1.95 11.63 -18.10
CA VAL A 297 -1.06 12.31 -17.15
C VAL A 297 -1.30 13.82 -17.24
N PRO A 298 -1.75 14.48 -16.17
CA PRO A 298 -1.85 15.94 -16.16
C PRO A 298 -0.48 16.57 -15.87
N ASP A 299 -0.15 17.69 -16.52
CA ASP A 299 1.05 18.45 -16.17
C ASP A 299 0.97 18.98 -14.75
N ARG A 300 -0.22 19.39 -14.34
CA ARG A 300 -0.54 19.87 -12.99
C ARG A 300 -1.97 19.52 -12.59
N LEU A 301 -2.16 19.10 -11.35
CA LEU A 301 -3.47 18.73 -10.80
C LEU A 301 -3.65 19.33 -9.41
N ALA A 302 -4.78 19.97 -9.16
CA ALA A 302 -5.29 20.26 -7.82
C ALA A 302 -6.26 19.14 -7.42
N GLY A 303 -5.91 18.37 -6.40
CA GLY A 303 -6.67 17.19 -5.99
C GLY A 303 -6.37 16.80 -4.56
N THR A 304 -6.44 15.51 -4.28
CA THR A 304 -6.03 14.96 -2.99
C THR A 304 -4.93 13.89 -3.16
N VAL A 305 -4.15 13.70 -2.13
CA VAL A 305 -3.17 12.62 -2.05
C VAL A 305 -3.39 11.80 -0.78
N GLN A 306 -3.28 10.50 -0.91
CA GLN A 306 -3.23 9.57 0.22
C GLN A 306 -1.80 9.05 0.33
N LEU A 307 -1.22 9.15 1.54
CA LEU A 307 0.20 8.93 1.79
C LEU A 307 0.48 7.63 2.58
N ARG A 308 -0.58 6.90 2.93
CA ARG A 308 -0.54 5.60 3.64
C ARG A 308 -1.77 4.80 3.28
N ALA A 309 -1.69 3.46 3.32
CA ALA A 309 -2.82 2.57 3.02
C ALA A 309 -4.08 2.85 3.88
N HIS A 310 -3.89 3.18 5.16
CA HIS A 310 -4.95 3.52 6.12
C HIS A 310 -4.76 4.96 6.65
N GLY A 311 -4.49 5.91 5.76
CA GLY A 311 -4.29 7.31 6.10
C GLY A 311 -5.40 8.20 5.55
N ASP A 312 -5.51 9.39 6.13
CA ASP A 312 -6.40 10.43 5.63
C ASP A 312 -5.93 10.96 4.26
N GLU A 313 -6.86 11.55 3.53
CA GLU A 313 -6.57 12.32 2.33
C GLU A 313 -6.09 13.71 2.67
N HIS A 314 -5.10 14.19 1.94
CA HIS A 314 -4.57 15.54 2.06
C HIS A 314 -4.81 16.31 0.77
N ARG A 315 -5.36 17.51 0.86
CA ARG A 315 -5.49 18.41 -0.29
C ARG A 315 -4.10 18.81 -0.78
N ALA A 316 -3.87 18.69 -2.08
CA ALA A 316 -2.56 18.92 -2.66
C ALA A 316 -2.63 19.51 -4.06
N VAL A 317 -1.53 20.14 -4.46
CA VAL A 317 -1.21 20.44 -5.85
C VAL A 317 -0.08 19.52 -6.27
N VAL A 318 -0.32 18.75 -7.32
CA VAL A 318 0.61 17.78 -7.88
C VAL A 318 1.12 18.30 -9.21
N ALA A 319 2.42 18.35 -9.41
CA ALA A 319 3.06 18.74 -10.66
C ALA A 319 4.00 17.63 -11.13
N VAL A 320 3.92 17.27 -12.41
CA VAL A 320 4.79 16.27 -13.02
C VAL A 320 6.05 16.96 -13.54
N ALA A 321 7.21 16.44 -13.15
CA ALA A 321 8.53 16.97 -13.49
C ALA A 321 9.41 15.85 -14.08
N GLY A 322 9.17 15.49 -15.36
CA GLY A 322 9.84 14.36 -16.01
C GLY A 322 9.51 13.03 -15.35
N GLU A 323 10.51 12.34 -14.81
CA GLU A 323 10.35 11.06 -14.10
C GLU A 323 10.04 11.22 -12.59
N SER A 324 9.79 12.44 -12.13
CA SER A 324 9.45 12.74 -10.75
C SER A 324 8.13 13.51 -10.65
N VAL A 325 7.58 13.54 -9.45
CA VAL A 325 6.35 14.25 -9.11
C VAL A 325 6.61 15.12 -7.90
N GLU A 326 6.31 16.41 -8.02
CA GLU A 326 6.32 17.35 -6.91
C GLU A 326 4.91 17.50 -6.34
N ILE A 327 4.77 17.30 -5.04
CA ILE A 327 3.49 17.36 -4.34
C ILE A 327 3.58 18.43 -3.26
N GLU A 328 2.74 19.46 -3.37
CA GLU A 328 2.60 20.53 -2.38
C GLU A 328 1.28 20.35 -1.63
N LEU A 329 1.37 20.08 -0.32
CA LEU A 329 0.22 19.90 0.55
C LEU A 329 -0.31 21.26 1.01
N LEU A 330 -1.62 21.45 0.94
CA LEU A 330 -2.27 22.69 1.42
C LEU A 330 -2.26 22.80 2.95
N GLU A 331 -2.25 21.64 3.63
CA GLU A 331 -2.11 21.51 5.08
C GLU A 331 -1.03 20.48 5.38
N PRO A 332 -0.29 20.61 6.50
CA PRO A 332 0.81 19.69 6.79
C PRO A 332 0.32 18.27 7.06
N ALA A 333 0.98 17.29 6.47
CA ALA A 333 0.90 15.91 6.89
C ALA A 333 2.01 15.60 7.92
N TYR A 334 1.79 14.59 8.78
CA TYR A 334 2.73 14.28 9.85
C TYR A 334 3.26 12.85 9.75
N GLY A 335 4.57 12.70 9.90
CA GLY A 335 5.23 11.41 9.98
C GLY A 335 5.13 10.62 8.67
N ILE A 336 5.38 11.27 7.55
CA ILE A 336 5.41 10.65 6.24
C ILE A 336 6.78 10.03 6.01
N ALA A 337 6.81 8.72 5.78
CA ALA A 337 8.04 7.97 5.60
C ALA A 337 8.40 7.83 4.11
N PRO A 338 9.66 8.06 3.73
CA PRO A 338 10.18 7.65 2.42
C PRO A 338 9.97 6.14 2.19
N GLY A 339 9.73 5.75 0.93
CA GLY A 339 9.40 4.38 0.55
C GLY A 339 7.89 4.07 0.49
N GLN A 340 7.05 4.85 1.18
CA GLN A 340 5.60 4.79 1.00
C GLN A 340 5.18 5.33 -0.37
N ALA A 341 3.95 5.04 -0.80
CA ALA A 341 3.39 5.65 -1.99
C ALA A 341 2.59 6.93 -1.65
N ALA A 342 2.69 7.92 -2.54
CA ALA A 342 1.71 8.98 -2.65
C ALA A 342 0.75 8.62 -3.78
N VAL A 343 -0.50 8.29 -3.47
CA VAL A 343 -1.54 8.02 -4.47
C VAL A 343 -2.37 9.26 -4.67
N VAL A 344 -2.51 9.68 -5.91
CA VAL A 344 -3.12 10.94 -6.33
C VAL A 344 -4.56 10.68 -6.78
N TYR A 345 -5.48 11.51 -6.29
CA TYR A 345 -6.90 11.42 -6.60
C TYR A 345 -7.45 12.74 -7.15
N ASP A 346 -8.38 12.61 -8.10
CA ASP A 346 -9.27 13.65 -8.57
C ASP A 346 -10.70 13.25 -8.18
N GLY A 347 -11.21 13.81 -7.08
CA GLY A 347 -12.40 13.28 -6.43
C GLY A 347 -12.24 11.82 -6.01
N THR A 348 -13.05 10.92 -6.54
CA THR A 348 -12.92 9.47 -6.28
C THR A 348 -12.00 8.76 -7.26
N ARG A 349 -11.64 9.41 -8.39
CA ARG A 349 -10.80 8.84 -9.44
C ARG A 349 -9.35 8.77 -9.02
N VAL A 350 -8.73 7.61 -9.18
CA VAL A 350 -7.29 7.43 -9.03
C VAL A 350 -6.61 7.94 -10.30
N VAL A 351 -5.74 8.93 -10.15
CA VAL A 351 -4.96 9.49 -11.26
C VAL A 351 -3.67 8.69 -11.45
N GLY A 352 -3.05 8.30 -10.35
CA GLY A 352 -1.81 7.53 -10.35
C GLY A 352 -1.13 7.56 -9.00
N SER A 353 0.11 7.12 -8.97
CA SER A 353 0.94 7.11 -7.75
C SER A 353 2.40 7.39 -8.03
N ALA A 354 3.15 7.74 -6.98
CA ALA A 354 4.61 7.79 -7.01
C ALA A 354 5.17 7.29 -5.67
N THR A 355 6.37 6.72 -5.69
CA THR A 355 7.08 6.37 -4.45
C THR A 355 7.65 7.63 -3.81
N ILE A 356 7.36 7.89 -2.55
CA ILE A 356 7.89 9.04 -1.81
C ILE A 356 9.39 8.83 -1.62
N GLU A 357 10.19 9.70 -2.23
CA GLU A 357 11.65 9.71 -2.11
C GLU A 357 12.10 10.58 -0.95
N ALA A 358 11.54 11.79 -0.88
CA ALA A 358 11.93 12.79 0.10
C ALA A 358 10.74 13.64 0.56
N THR A 359 10.86 14.16 1.76
CA THR A 359 9.88 15.07 2.36
C THR A 359 10.59 16.34 2.81
N THR A 360 9.93 17.49 2.68
CA THR A 360 10.48 18.79 3.11
C THR A 360 9.48 19.49 4.02
N ALA A 361 9.95 19.94 5.18
CA ALA A 361 9.19 20.82 6.04
C ALA A 361 8.99 22.20 5.36
N ALA A 362 7.93 22.93 5.68
CA ALA A 362 7.78 24.29 5.19
C ALA A 362 8.96 25.14 5.69
N THR A 363 9.68 25.74 4.76
CA THR A 363 10.61 26.83 5.14
C THR A 363 9.76 28.02 5.59
N THR A 364 10.01 28.52 6.78
CA THR A 364 9.32 29.66 7.45
C THR A 364 9.38 30.98 6.67
N ALA A 365 9.72 30.98 5.39
CA ALA A 365 9.94 32.18 4.57
C ALA A 365 8.69 32.73 3.84
N ALA A 366 7.53 32.05 3.93
CA ALA A 366 6.33 32.50 3.19
C ALA A 366 5.33 33.31 4.03
N THR A 367 5.56 33.49 5.34
CA THR A 367 4.61 34.22 6.20
C THR A 367 4.86 35.75 6.25
N THR A 368 5.97 36.22 5.66
CA THR A 368 6.32 37.64 5.68
C THR A 368 5.82 38.45 4.46
N ALA A 369 5.41 37.76 3.38
CA ALA A 369 4.96 38.44 2.16
C ALA A 369 3.45 38.80 2.17
N ALA A 370 2.63 38.04 2.90
CA ALA A 370 1.18 38.29 2.95
C ALA A 370 0.76 39.42 3.91
N THR A 371 1.65 39.83 4.82
CA THR A 371 1.34 40.92 5.80
C THR A 371 1.75 42.30 5.30
N THR A 372 2.54 42.40 4.23
CA THR A 372 3.03 43.69 3.70
C THR A 372 2.10 44.26 2.61
N GLU A 373 1.24 43.45 1.96
CA GLU A 373 0.26 43.95 0.98
C GLU A 373 -1.04 44.47 1.61
N ALA A 374 -1.39 43.98 2.82
CA ALA A 374 -2.60 44.45 3.51
C ALA A 374 -2.46 45.79 4.22
N THR A 375 -1.23 46.36 4.31
CA THR A 375 -0.98 47.68 4.99
C THR A 375 -0.77 48.82 4.00
N ALA A 376 -0.73 48.56 2.69
CA ALA A 376 -0.50 49.61 1.68
C ALA A 376 -1.81 50.17 1.08
N GLU A 377 -2.97 49.57 1.30
CA GLU A 377 -4.27 50.08 0.79
C GLU A 377 -5.10 50.89 1.79
N ALA A 378 -4.60 51.12 3.01
CA ALA A 378 -5.32 51.87 4.03
C ALA A 378 -4.83 53.35 4.24
N THR A 379 -4.06 53.90 3.29
CA THR A 379 -3.59 55.30 3.43
C THR A 379 -3.72 56.05 2.09
N THR A 380 -4.94 56.08 1.53
CA THR A 380 -5.31 57.09 0.52
C THR A 380 -6.85 57.23 0.51
N GLU A 381 -7.39 57.96 1.50
CA GLU A 381 -8.58 58.82 1.38
C GLU A 381 -8.50 59.88 2.46
#